data_fe89cc33993e4bf090120898f9becf4e
#
_entry.id   fe89cc33993e4bf090120898f9becf4e
#
_cell.length_a   1.000
_cell.length_b   1.000
_cell.length_c   1.000
_cell.angle_alpha   90.00
_cell.angle_beta   90.00
_cell.angle_gamma   90.00
#
_symmetry.space_group_name_H-M   'P 1'
#
loop_
_entity.id
_entity.type
_entity.pdbx_description
1 polymer ?
#
loop_
_entity_poly.entity_id
_entity_poly.type
_entity_poly.pdbx_seq_one_letter_code
_entity_poly.pdbx_strand_id
1 'polypeptide(L)'
;MKKLLFLFLGCAMSVGIYAQSVARQGKVTSGANGEPLIGVGVVIKGSQSGTMTDINGAFSLSATPNDVLVFSFIGYETKEVLVGDKTTIQVTLEEKD
;
A
#
# COMPACT_ATOMS: atom_id res chain seq x y z
N MET A 1 -1.76 49.70 3.44
CA MET A 1 -1.21 49.16 2.23
C MET A 1 -0.15 48.15 2.46
N LYS A 2 0.83 48.47 3.28
CA LYS A 2 1.91 47.53 3.50
C LYS A 2 1.49 46.30 4.25
N LYS A 3 0.36 46.36 4.94
CA LYS A 3 -0.13 45.25 5.73
C LYS A 3 -0.59 44.09 4.91
N LEU A 4 -0.89 44.32 3.66
CA LEU A 4 -1.38 43.27 2.78
C LEU A 4 -0.32 42.21 2.50
N LEU A 5 0.93 42.59 2.59
CA LEU A 5 2.00 41.67 2.31
C LEU A 5 2.13 40.56 3.34
N PHE A 6 1.76 40.86 4.57
CA PHE A 6 1.88 39.87 5.61
C PHE A 6 0.92 38.72 5.48
N LEU A 7 -0.23 38.98 4.92
CA LEU A 7 -1.22 37.94 4.73
C LEU A 7 -0.76 36.90 3.74
N PHE A 8 0.01 37.32 2.80
CA PHE A 8 0.53 36.42 1.79
C PHE A 8 1.47 35.39 2.38
N LEU A 9 2.31 35.81 3.28
CA LEU A 9 3.29 34.93 3.88
C LEU A 9 2.63 33.84 4.72
N GLY A 10 1.54 34.16 5.38
CA GLY A 10 0.88 33.20 6.21
C GLY A 10 0.34 32.00 5.46
N CYS A 11 -0.08 32.20 4.24
CA CYS A 11 -0.63 31.12 3.44
C CYS A 11 0.41 30.16 2.95
N ALA A 12 1.61 30.66 2.69
CA ALA A 12 2.66 29.81 2.12
C ALA A 12 3.19 28.80 3.09
N MET A 13 2.98 29.02 4.37
CA MET A 13 3.56 28.16 5.40
C MET A 13 2.74 26.92 5.70
N SER A 14 1.56 26.84 5.17
CA SER A 14 0.66 25.74 5.51
C SER A 14 0.75 24.54 4.57
N VAL A 15 1.78 24.50 3.75
CA VAL A 15 1.88 23.48 2.72
C VAL A 15 3.00 22.51 3.04
N GLY A 16 2.82 21.26 2.68
CA GLY A 16 3.94 20.36 2.57
C GLY A 16 4.26 19.46 3.74
N ILE A 17 3.29 19.22 4.60
CA ILE A 17 3.53 18.34 5.75
C ILE A 17 2.81 17.02 5.62
N TYR A 18 2.37 16.66 4.45
CA TYR A 18 1.61 15.43 4.27
C TYR A 18 2.47 14.34 3.68
N ALA A 19 2.34 13.14 4.26
CA ALA A 19 2.92 11.97 3.66
C ALA A 19 2.23 11.75 2.33
N GLN A 20 3.00 11.58 1.29
CA GLN A 20 2.45 11.40 -0.04
C GLN A 20 2.25 9.96 -0.37
N SER A 21 1.20 9.69 -1.14
CA SER A 21 0.93 8.39 -1.67
C SER A 21 1.90 8.12 -2.82
N VAL A 22 2.62 7.01 -2.72
CA VAL A 22 3.63 6.65 -3.71
C VAL A 22 3.27 5.29 -4.27
N ALA A 23 3.56 5.07 -5.55
CA ALA A 23 3.31 3.79 -6.17
C ALA A 23 4.17 2.71 -5.52
N ARG A 24 3.51 1.65 -5.07
CA ARG A 24 4.16 0.49 -4.47
C ARG A 24 3.90 -0.71 -5.35
N GLN A 25 4.91 -1.54 -5.50
CA GLN A 25 4.80 -2.76 -6.28
C GLN A 25 5.16 -3.94 -5.40
N GLY A 26 4.67 -5.10 -5.79
CA GLY A 26 5.01 -6.26 -5.01
C GLY A 26 4.61 -7.54 -5.69
N LYS A 27 4.85 -8.63 -4.96
CA LYS A 27 4.57 -9.95 -5.46
C LYS A 27 4.11 -10.82 -4.31
N VAL A 28 3.13 -11.68 -4.60
CA VAL A 28 2.58 -12.59 -3.59
C VAL A 28 2.81 -14.01 -4.07
N THR A 29 3.40 -14.82 -3.20
CA THR A 29 3.67 -16.21 -3.49
C THR A 29 3.09 -17.11 -2.41
N SER A 30 2.94 -18.39 -2.74
CA SER A 30 2.46 -19.39 -1.82
C SER A 30 3.60 -19.94 -0.99
N GLY A 31 3.40 -20.03 0.33
CA GLY A 31 4.38 -20.62 1.21
C GLY A 31 4.52 -22.12 1.02
N ALA A 32 3.52 -22.75 0.40
CA ALA A 32 3.54 -24.19 0.20
C ALA A 32 4.53 -24.62 -0.88
N ASN A 33 4.62 -23.85 -1.97
CA ASN A 33 5.44 -24.25 -3.11
C ASN A 33 6.17 -23.09 -3.79
N GLY A 34 6.04 -21.87 -3.27
CA GLY A 34 6.74 -20.73 -3.83
C GLY A 34 6.16 -20.18 -5.13
N GLU A 35 5.02 -20.69 -5.56
CA GLU A 35 4.44 -20.25 -6.82
C GLU A 35 3.65 -18.95 -6.65
N PRO A 36 3.58 -18.13 -7.70
CA PRO A 36 2.81 -16.89 -7.62
C PRO A 36 1.33 -17.17 -7.45
N LEU A 37 0.67 -16.33 -6.65
CA LEU A 37 -0.76 -16.45 -6.40
C LEU A 37 -1.51 -15.38 -7.19
N ILE A 38 -2.43 -15.83 -8.03
CA ILE A 38 -3.23 -14.97 -8.91
C ILE A 38 -4.54 -14.66 -8.21
N GLY A 39 -4.93 -13.38 -8.26
CA GLY A 39 -6.23 -12.99 -7.72
C GLY A 39 -6.25 -12.74 -6.21
N VAL A 40 -5.08 -12.57 -5.60
CA VAL A 40 -5.00 -12.21 -4.19
C VAL A 40 -5.51 -10.80 -4.02
N GLY A 41 -6.41 -10.58 -3.07
CA GLY A 41 -6.90 -9.25 -2.78
C GLY A 41 -5.88 -8.50 -1.93
N VAL A 42 -5.53 -7.29 -2.36
CA VAL A 42 -4.60 -6.41 -1.65
C VAL A 42 -5.34 -5.12 -1.37
N VAL A 43 -5.64 -4.86 -0.11
CA VAL A 43 -6.48 -3.73 0.28
C VAL A 43 -5.77 -2.91 1.34
N ILE A 44 -5.91 -1.60 1.28
CA ILE A 44 -5.40 -0.73 2.33
C ILE A 44 -6.35 -0.81 3.51
N LYS A 45 -5.84 -1.20 4.67
CA LYS A 45 -6.63 -1.39 5.88
C LYS A 45 -7.36 -0.10 6.24
N GLY A 46 -8.65 -0.21 6.51
CA GLY A 46 -9.46 0.94 6.85
C GLY A 46 -9.94 1.73 5.65
N SER A 47 -9.70 1.24 4.45
CA SER A 47 -10.05 1.91 3.21
C SER A 47 -10.71 0.90 2.27
N GLN A 48 -11.31 1.42 1.21
CA GLN A 48 -11.85 0.56 0.15
C GLN A 48 -10.90 0.50 -1.04
N SER A 49 -9.77 1.17 -0.95
CA SER A 49 -8.79 1.16 -2.03
C SER A 49 -8.03 -0.16 -2.02
N GLY A 50 -7.89 -0.75 -3.19
CA GLY A 50 -7.19 -2.01 -3.28
C GLY A 50 -6.97 -2.44 -4.72
N THR A 51 -6.32 -3.59 -4.85
CA THR A 51 -6.03 -4.17 -6.15
C THR A 51 -5.99 -5.69 -6.00
N MET A 52 -5.68 -6.38 -7.07
CA MET A 52 -5.53 -7.83 -7.06
C MET A 52 -4.26 -8.20 -7.79
N THR A 53 -3.68 -9.34 -7.40
CA THR A 53 -2.49 -9.81 -8.09
C THR A 53 -2.82 -10.36 -9.47
N ASP A 54 -1.88 -10.22 -10.38
CA ASP A 54 -2.02 -10.68 -11.75
C ASP A 54 -1.48 -12.11 -11.91
N ILE A 55 -1.34 -12.55 -13.15
CA ILE A 55 -0.91 -13.91 -13.46
C ILE A 55 0.48 -14.23 -12.91
N ASN A 56 1.29 -13.22 -12.69
CA ASN A 56 2.63 -13.38 -12.13
C ASN A 56 2.65 -13.21 -10.61
N GLY A 57 1.48 -13.04 -10.00
CA GLY A 57 1.40 -12.74 -8.57
C GLY A 57 1.78 -11.31 -8.24
N ALA A 58 1.92 -10.47 -9.24
CA ALA A 58 2.36 -9.10 -9.05
C ALA A 58 1.18 -8.17 -8.82
N PHE A 59 1.43 -7.14 -8.01
CA PHE A 59 0.42 -6.12 -7.76
C PHE A 59 1.08 -4.75 -7.72
N SER A 60 0.26 -3.73 -7.89
CA SER A 60 0.70 -2.35 -7.84
C SER A 60 -0.43 -1.50 -7.29
N LEU A 61 -0.12 -0.63 -6.34
CA LEU A 61 -1.09 0.34 -5.84
C LEU A 61 -0.35 1.49 -5.17
N SER A 62 -1.06 2.60 -4.98
CA SER A 62 -0.50 3.76 -4.32
C SER A 62 -0.82 3.69 -2.83
N ALA A 63 0.18 3.95 -1.99
CA ALA A 63 0.02 3.88 -0.55
C ALA A 63 1.01 4.81 0.13
N THR A 64 0.65 5.24 1.34
CA THR A 64 1.53 6.06 2.17
C THR A 64 2.32 5.17 3.12
N PRO A 65 3.42 5.68 3.70
CA PRO A 65 4.21 4.84 4.62
C PRO A 65 3.44 4.31 5.83
N ASN A 66 2.40 5.01 6.25
CA ASN A 66 1.62 4.58 7.42
C ASN A 66 0.53 3.58 7.08
N ASP A 67 0.35 3.29 5.82
CA ASP A 67 -0.70 2.37 5.41
C ASP A 67 -0.32 0.94 5.70
N VAL A 68 -1.32 0.13 6.01
CA VAL A 68 -1.18 -1.31 6.21
C VAL A 68 -1.93 -1.99 5.08
N LEU A 69 -1.25 -2.89 4.38
CA LEU A 69 -1.87 -3.66 3.32
C LEU A 69 -2.37 -4.98 3.87
N VAL A 70 -3.59 -5.33 3.51
CA VAL A 70 -4.22 -6.58 3.92
C VAL A 70 -4.28 -7.49 2.70
N PHE A 71 -3.64 -8.64 2.80
CA PHE A 71 -3.60 -9.63 1.73
C PHE A 71 -4.52 -10.78 2.09
N SER A 72 -5.47 -11.08 1.21
CA SER A 72 -6.42 -12.16 1.45
C SER A 72 -6.63 -12.99 0.20
N PHE A 73 -6.74 -14.30 0.41
CA PHE A 73 -6.96 -15.24 -0.67
C PHE A 73 -7.66 -16.46 -0.10
N ILE A 74 -8.59 -17.01 -0.86
CA ILE A 74 -9.36 -18.14 -0.38
C ILE A 74 -8.44 -19.35 -0.14
N GLY A 75 -8.58 -19.96 1.02
CA GLY A 75 -7.73 -21.09 1.39
C GLY A 75 -6.41 -20.71 2.03
N TYR A 76 -6.15 -19.42 2.21
CA TYR A 76 -4.90 -18.93 2.80
C TYR A 76 -5.18 -18.03 3.99
N GLU A 77 -4.21 -17.94 4.89
CA GLU A 77 -4.30 -17.04 6.03
C GLU A 77 -4.17 -15.60 5.58
N THR A 78 -5.02 -14.74 6.11
CA THR A 78 -4.93 -13.31 5.84
C THR A 78 -3.67 -12.73 6.47
N LYS A 79 -2.99 -11.85 5.76
CA LYS A 79 -1.76 -11.26 6.24
C LYS A 79 -1.79 -9.75 6.11
N GLU A 80 -1.24 -9.06 7.12
CA GLU A 80 -1.15 -7.60 7.11
C GLU A 80 0.32 -7.21 7.07
N VAL A 81 0.62 -6.20 6.24
CA VAL A 81 1.99 -5.73 6.08
C VAL A 81 2.00 -4.21 6.10
N LEU A 82 2.84 -3.64 6.97
CA LEU A 82 3.02 -2.19 7.00
C LEU A 82 3.86 -1.76 5.79
N VAL A 83 3.40 -0.74 5.09
CA VAL A 83 4.09 -0.27 3.89
C VAL A 83 5.45 0.33 4.23
N GLY A 84 5.50 1.26 5.18
CA GLY A 84 6.75 1.88 5.55
C GLY A 84 7.43 2.52 4.34
N ASP A 85 8.72 2.30 4.24
CA ASP A 85 9.52 2.84 3.13
C ASP A 85 9.66 1.87 1.96
N LYS A 86 8.93 0.76 1.99
CA LYS A 86 9.07 -0.25 0.97
C LYS A 86 8.45 0.18 -0.35
N THR A 87 9.24 0.24 -1.40
CA THR A 87 8.71 0.45 -2.74
C THR A 87 8.42 -0.88 -3.43
N THR A 88 9.09 -1.94 -3.00
CA THR A 88 8.83 -3.29 -3.46
C THR A 88 8.49 -4.15 -2.25
N ILE A 89 7.35 -4.84 -2.31
CA ILE A 89 6.82 -5.59 -1.18
C ILE A 89 6.67 -7.05 -1.58
N GLN A 90 7.44 -7.92 -0.92
CA GLN A 90 7.37 -9.35 -1.15
C GLN A 90 6.55 -9.98 -0.04
N VAL A 91 5.53 -10.75 -0.41
CA VAL A 91 4.62 -11.35 0.56
C VAL A 91 4.47 -12.85 0.25
N THR A 92 4.53 -13.64 1.30
CA THR A 92 4.29 -15.07 1.22
C THR A 92 3.05 -15.37 2.05
N LEU A 93 2.05 -15.99 1.45
CA LEU A 93 0.83 -16.38 2.16
C LEU A 93 0.89 -17.85 2.50
N GLU A 94 0.45 -18.18 3.72
CA GLU A 94 0.44 -19.56 4.21
C GLU A 94 -0.94 -20.14 4.06
N GLU A 95 -1.00 -21.41 3.69
CA GLU A 95 -2.29 -22.08 3.55
C GLU A 95 -2.95 -22.29 4.91
N LYS A 96 -4.25 -22.22 4.91
CA LYS A 96 -5.03 -22.58 6.11
C LYS A 96 -5.10 -24.09 6.24
N ASP A 97 -5.12 -24.51 7.49
CA ASP A 97 -5.33 -25.91 7.79
C ASP A 97 -6.79 -26.28 7.66
#